data_804acfe8042eb4053da619f1e94759a5
#
_entry.id   804acfe8042eb4053da619f1e94759a5
#
_cell.length_a   1.000
_cell.length_b   1.000
_cell.length_c   1.000
_cell.angle_alpha   90.00
_cell.angle_beta   90.00
_cell.angle_gamma   90.00
#
_symmetry.space_group_name_H-M   'P 1'
#
loop_
_entity.id
_entity.type
_entity.pdbx_description
1 polymer ?
#
loop_
_entity_poly.entity_id
_entity_poly.type
_entity_poly.pdbx_seq_one_letter_code
_entity_poly.pdbx_strand_id
1 'polypeptide(L)'
;PISTVLRRYKDRGRITEKTLNANQGNNDDDDDDNSEQKTETKITDQIEKIIIAIDETDNMKQSVDLLYRLLLRRHHEVEDFEIIVPEQILQQKKQTNDIFNILLGVIAAISLLVGGIGIMNIMLASVLERIREIGLRMAIGATKKDIKQQFVYESGLISLVGGVIGIFLGILLSYIAQWATGTPTIISIWSVVTSFFVSAFIGVLFGYMPAKKAAEQDPVYSLRHN
;
A
#
# COMPACT_ATOMS: atom_id res chain seq x y z
N PRO A 1 39.91 -14.02 -14.51
CA PRO A 1 39.59 -15.42 -14.25
C PRO A 1 38.83 -15.56 -12.94
N ILE A 2 37.90 -16.50 -12.86
CA ILE A 2 37.03 -16.76 -11.72
C ILE A 2 37.85 -17.02 -10.44
N SER A 3 38.94 -17.73 -10.53
CA SER A 3 39.88 -18.00 -9.43
C SER A 3 40.44 -16.74 -8.76
N THR A 4 40.63 -15.66 -9.52
CA THR A 4 41.18 -14.38 -8.99
C THR A 4 40.07 -13.64 -8.21
N VAL A 5 38.81 -13.72 -8.64
CA VAL A 5 37.69 -13.11 -7.96
C VAL A 5 37.38 -13.84 -6.64
N LEU A 6 37.39 -15.17 -6.66
CA LEU A 6 37.19 -15.99 -5.47
C LEU A 6 38.26 -15.75 -4.40
N ARG A 7 39.52 -15.61 -4.79
CA ARG A 7 40.64 -15.28 -3.86
C ARG A 7 40.52 -13.87 -3.28
N ARG A 8 39.98 -12.92 -4.05
CA ARG A 8 39.90 -11.50 -3.62
C ARG A 8 38.71 -11.21 -2.70
N TYR A 9 37.58 -11.90 -2.87
CA TYR A 9 36.37 -11.61 -2.14
C TYR A 9 36.02 -12.63 -1.04
N LYS A 10 36.37 -13.90 -1.20
CA LYS A 10 36.14 -14.93 -0.17
C LYS A 10 37.13 -16.08 -0.39
N ASP A 11 38.17 -16.13 0.42
CA ASP A 11 39.14 -17.24 0.41
C ASP A 11 38.52 -18.45 1.13
N ARG A 12 37.70 -19.22 0.40
CA ARG A 12 37.07 -20.46 0.91
C ARG A 12 38.02 -21.65 0.96
N GLY A 13 39.18 -21.54 0.35
CA GLY A 13 40.21 -22.58 0.37
C GLY A 13 40.95 -22.69 1.71
N ARG A 14 40.70 -21.75 2.63
CA ARG A 14 41.31 -21.71 3.97
C ARG A 14 40.38 -22.07 5.10
N ILE A 15 39.36 -22.86 4.88
CA ILE A 15 38.68 -23.53 5.99
C ILE A 15 39.56 -24.71 6.39
N THR A 16 40.55 -24.43 7.22
CA THR A 16 41.37 -25.42 7.88
C THR A 16 40.47 -26.08 8.94
N GLU A 17 40.62 -27.41 9.17
CA GLU A 17 39.93 -28.11 10.26
C GLU A 17 40.02 -27.38 11.60
N LYS A 18 41.02 -26.54 11.80
CA LYS A 18 41.17 -25.66 12.95
C LYS A 18 40.08 -24.61 13.09
N THR A 19 39.42 -24.15 11.99
CA THR A 19 38.29 -23.23 12.02
C THR A 19 36.95 -23.94 12.21
N LEU A 20 36.86 -25.21 11.88
CA LEU A 20 35.66 -26.04 12.19
C LEU A 20 35.69 -26.46 13.66
N ASN A 21 36.84 -26.79 14.23
CA ASN A 21 36.96 -27.17 15.65
C ASN A 21 36.97 -25.99 16.60
N ALA A 22 37.23 -24.78 16.17
CA ALA A 22 37.10 -23.57 17.02
C ALA A 22 35.65 -23.23 17.38
N ASN A 23 34.69 -23.86 16.73
CA ASN A 23 33.25 -23.69 17.02
C ASN A 23 32.63 -24.85 17.85
N GLN A 24 33.44 -25.87 18.17
CA GLN A 24 33.10 -26.91 19.16
C GLN A 24 34.06 -26.75 20.33
N GLY A 25 33.52 -26.17 21.39
CA GLY A 25 34.24 -25.76 22.57
C GLY A 25 35.06 -26.81 23.29
N ASN A 26 36.08 -26.31 23.95
CA ASN A 26 36.74 -26.75 25.18
C ASN A 26 36.87 -28.25 25.42
N ASN A 27 38.06 -28.72 25.38
CA ASN A 27 38.80 -29.22 26.56
C ASN A 27 40.06 -29.96 26.14
N ASP A 28 41.14 -29.57 26.85
CA ASP A 28 42.25 -30.34 27.39
C ASP A 28 43.26 -31.04 26.47
N ASP A 29 44.47 -30.53 26.59
CA ASP A 29 45.79 -31.15 26.86
C ASP A 29 46.40 -32.17 25.89
N ASP A 30 47.66 -31.77 25.60
CA ASP A 30 48.90 -32.57 25.49
C ASP A 30 49.24 -33.35 24.19
N ASP A 31 50.47 -32.97 23.77
CA ASP A 31 51.59 -33.74 23.20
C ASP A 31 51.61 -34.24 21.74
N ASP A 32 52.64 -33.69 21.09
CA ASP A 32 53.58 -34.29 20.13
C ASP A 32 53.07 -35.28 19.05
N ASP A 33 53.12 -34.94 17.83
CA ASP A 33 54.11 -35.46 16.91
C ASP A 33 53.96 -34.97 15.45
N ASN A 34 55.07 -34.77 14.90
CA ASN A 34 55.39 -34.32 13.58
C ASN A 34 54.91 -35.33 12.51
N SER A 35 53.93 -34.94 11.71
CA SER A 35 53.75 -35.50 10.38
C SER A 35 53.12 -34.43 9.47
N GLU A 36 53.94 -33.77 8.69
CA GLU A 36 53.54 -32.94 7.56
C GLU A 36 52.78 -33.78 6.51
N GLN A 37 51.51 -34.06 6.74
CA GLN A 37 50.59 -34.41 5.67
C GLN A 37 50.19 -33.12 4.95
N LYS A 38 50.88 -32.83 3.85
CA LYS A 38 50.41 -31.91 2.81
C LYS A 38 49.06 -32.41 2.32
N THR A 39 47.99 -32.00 3.01
CA THR A 39 46.65 -32.11 2.50
C THR A 39 46.53 -31.14 1.36
N GLU A 40 46.67 -31.62 0.13
CA GLU A 40 46.33 -30.87 -1.06
C GLU A 40 44.87 -30.43 -0.90
N THR A 41 44.67 -29.23 -0.42
CA THR A 41 43.34 -28.56 -0.41
C THR A 41 42.94 -28.39 -1.87
N LYS A 42 42.15 -29.36 -2.36
CA LYS A 42 41.48 -29.26 -3.66
C LYS A 42 40.66 -28.02 -3.62
N ILE A 43 41.13 -26.95 -4.25
CA ILE A 43 40.36 -25.70 -4.39
C ILE A 43 39.19 -26.06 -5.29
N THR A 44 38.03 -26.36 -4.69
CA THR A 44 36.80 -26.55 -5.42
C THR A 44 36.31 -25.16 -5.77
N ASP A 45 36.43 -24.78 -7.05
CA ASP A 45 35.86 -23.54 -7.59
C ASP A 45 34.34 -23.65 -7.56
N GLN A 46 33.78 -23.42 -6.37
CA GLN A 46 32.32 -23.42 -6.19
C GLN A 46 31.78 -22.01 -6.50
N ILE A 47 30.94 -21.94 -7.50
CA ILE A 47 30.24 -20.70 -7.86
C ILE A 47 28.91 -20.70 -7.09
N GLU A 48 28.77 -19.76 -6.17
CA GLU A 48 27.56 -19.66 -5.33
C GLU A 48 26.40 -19.01 -6.07
N LYS A 49 26.67 -18.08 -6.96
CA LYS A 49 25.65 -17.32 -7.67
C LYS A 49 26.16 -16.81 -9.02
N ILE A 50 25.35 -17.02 -10.06
CA ILE A 50 25.58 -16.45 -11.39
C ILE A 50 24.47 -15.44 -11.66
N ILE A 51 24.82 -14.23 -12.04
CA ILE A 51 23.86 -13.20 -12.45
C ILE A 51 23.98 -13.05 -13.95
N ILE A 52 22.86 -13.27 -14.66
CA ILE A 52 22.79 -13.17 -16.11
C ILE A 52 21.89 -11.98 -16.44
N ALA A 53 22.40 -11.05 -17.25
CA ALA A 53 21.63 -9.94 -17.79
C ALA A 53 21.03 -10.36 -19.13
N ILE A 54 19.73 -10.11 -19.30
CA ILE A 54 18.99 -10.35 -20.53
C ILE A 54 18.57 -8.99 -21.07
N ASP A 55 18.83 -8.74 -22.35
CA ASP A 55 18.66 -7.42 -22.99
C ASP A 55 17.16 -7.08 -23.24
N GLU A 56 16.34 -8.08 -23.56
CA GLU A 56 14.91 -7.89 -23.84
C GLU A 56 14.03 -8.67 -22.89
N THR A 57 13.10 -7.97 -22.23
CA THR A 57 12.14 -8.53 -21.26
C THR A 57 11.15 -9.51 -21.92
N ASP A 58 10.80 -9.27 -23.20
CA ASP A 58 9.84 -10.10 -23.93
C ASP A 58 10.34 -11.54 -24.16
N ASN A 59 11.65 -11.71 -24.22
CA ASN A 59 12.30 -13.02 -24.42
C ASN A 59 12.70 -13.71 -23.08
N MET A 60 12.32 -13.12 -21.94
CA MET A 60 12.70 -13.62 -20.61
C MET A 60 12.35 -15.10 -20.41
N LYS A 61 11.12 -15.48 -20.71
CA LYS A 61 10.65 -16.87 -20.52
C LYS A 61 11.43 -17.88 -21.38
N GLN A 62 11.73 -17.52 -22.62
CA GLN A 62 12.50 -18.36 -23.53
C GLN A 62 13.95 -18.48 -23.06
N SER A 63 14.51 -17.38 -22.61
CA SER A 63 15.89 -17.34 -22.08
C SER A 63 16.03 -18.17 -20.80
N VAL A 64 15.05 -18.13 -19.91
CA VAL A 64 15.01 -18.94 -18.69
C VAL A 64 14.92 -20.44 -19.04
N ASP A 65 14.07 -20.83 -20.02
CA ASP A 65 13.94 -22.23 -20.44
C ASP A 65 15.24 -22.74 -21.09
N LEU A 66 15.89 -21.91 -21.90
CA LEU A 66 17.20 -22.23 -22.47
C LEU A 66 18.27 -22.42 -21.39
N LEU A 67 18.32 -21.50 -20.40
CA LEU A 67 19.24 -21.57 -19.29
C LEU A 67 19.01 -22.81 -18.44
N TYR A 68 17.74 -23.13 -18.13
CA TYR A 68 17.38 -24.32 -17.39
C TYR A 68 17.88 -25.59 -18.08
N ARG A 69 17.61 -25.73 -19.37
CA ARG A 69 18.07 -26.90 -20.16
C ARG A 69 19.60 -26.97 -20.26
N LEU A 70 20.25 -25.83 -20.36
CA LEU A 70 21.71 -25.76 -20.44
C LEU A 70 22.35 -26.16 -19.12
N LEU A 71 21.83 -25.65 -17.99
CA LEU A 71 22.30 -25.98 -16.67
C LEU A 71 22.05 -27.46 -16.34
N LEU A 72 20.85 -27.97 -16.62
CA LEU A 72 20.50 -29.37 -16.40
C LEU A 72 21.47 -30.31 -17.13
N ARG A 73 21.77 -30.00 -18.41
CA ARG A 73 22.73 -30.78 -19.20
C ARG A 73 24.16 -30.71 -18.60
N ARG A 74 24.56 -29.55 -18.06
CA ARG A 74 25.89 -29.35 -17.47
C ARG A 74 26.03 -30.05 -16.11
N HIS A 75 24.94 -30.17 -15.39
CA HIS A 75 24.87 -30.80 -14.06
C HIS A 75 24.48 -32.28 -14.11
N HIS A 76 24.66 -32.93 -15.30
CA HIS A 76 24.35 -34.35 -15.49
C HIS A 76 22.92 -34.74 -15.08
N GLU A 77 21.94 -33.90 -15.41
CA GLU A 77 20.52 -34.07 -15.09
C GLU A 77 20.17 -34.02 -13.57
N VAL A 78 21.10 -33.49 -12.75
CA VAL A 78 20.84 -33.23 -11.34
C VAL A 78 20.35 -31.78 -11.18
N GLU A 79 19.20 -31.59 -10.54
CA GLU A 79 18.64 -30.27 -10.23
C GLU A 79 19.23 -29.72 -8.90
N ASP A 80 20.49 -29.27 -8.93
CA ASP A 80 21.19 -28.67 -7.77
C ASP A 80 21.32 -27.14 -7.90
N PHE A 81 20.53 -26.53 -8.76
CA PHE A 81 20.50 -25.08 -8.99
C PHE A 81 19.08 -24.53 -8.95
N GLU A 82 18.95 -23.26 -8.56
CA GLU A 82 17.69 -22.52 -8.57
C GLU A 82 17.82 -21.30 -9.48
N ILE A 83 16.85 -21.13 -10.41
CA ILE A 83 16.77 -19.96 -11.28
C ILE A 83 15.78 -18.97 -10.69
N ILE A 84 16.28 -17.85 -10.15
CA ILE A 84 15.44 -16.78 -9.61
C ILE A 84 15.24 -15.72 -10.67
N VAL A 85 14.01 -15.53 -11.12
CA VAL A 85 13.62 -14.48 -12.06
C VAL A 85 13.02 -13.31 -11.29
N PRO A 86 13.76 -12.18 -11.13
CA PRO A 86 13.30 -11.04 -10.33
C PRO A 86 11.99 -10.44 -10.83
N GLU A 87 11.73 -10.48 -12.13
CA GLU A 87 10.51 -9.95 -12.73
C GLU A 87 9.26 -10.67 -12.24
N GLN A 88 9.29 -12.00 -12.12
CA GLN A 88 8.14 -12.77 -11.59
C GLN A 88 7.83 -12.39 -10.14
N ILE A 89 8.87 -12.19 -9.33
CA ILE A 89 8.73 -11.75 -7.93
C ILE A 89 8.13 -10.34 -7.89
N LEU A 90 8.59 -9.44 -8.76
CA LEU A 90 8.06 -8.07 -8.85
C LEU A 90 6.59 -8.07 -9.32
N GLN A 91 6.23 -8.90 -10.28
CA GLN A 91 4.85 -9.05 -10.74
C GLN A 91 3.92 -9.58 -9.61
N GLN A 92 4.36 -10.60 -8.87
CA GLN A 92 3.60 -11.10 -7.72
C GLN A 92 3.42 -10.03 -6.64
N LYS A 93 4.48 -9.28 -6.31
CA LYS A 93 4.40 -8.17 -5.35
C LYS A 93 3.43 -7.09 -5.84
N LYS A 94 3.47 -6.74 -7.14
CA LYS A 94 2.55 -5.77 -7.74
C LYS A 94 1.10 -6.25 -7.64
N GLN A 95 0.82 -7.49 -8.01
CA GLN A 95 -0.53 -8.08 -7.90
C GLN A 95 -1.03 -8.06 -6.45
N THR A 96 -0.18 -8.44 -5.50
CA THR A 96 -0.53 -8.39 -4.08
C THR A 96 -0.86 -6.97 -3.64
N ASN A 97 -0.04 -5.99 -4.02
CA ASN A 97 -0.30 -4.58 -3.70
C ASN A 97 -1.59 -4.06 -4.34
N ASP A 98 -1.88 -4.47 -5.59
CA ASP A 98 -3.12 -4.07 -6.27
C ASP A 98 -4.36 -4.65 -5.55
N ILE A 99 -4.31 -5.90 -5.09
CA ILE A 99 -5.38 -6.51 -4.29
C ILE A 99 -5.57 -5.74 -2.97
N PHE A 100 -4.48 -5.40 -2.26
CA PHE A 100 -4.57 -4.59 -1.04
C PHE A 100 -5.14 -3.21 -1.30
N ASN A 101 -4.74 -2.54 -2.38
CA ASN A 101 -5.26 -1.23 -2.75
C ASN A 101 -6.77 -1.28 -3.04
N ILE A 102 -7.23 -2.31 -3.75
CA ILE A 102 -8.67 -2.52 -4.01
C ILE A 102 -9.42 -2.77 -2.70
N LEU A 103 -8.91 -3.66 -1.84
CA LEU A 103 -9.52 -3.98 -0.55
C LEU A 103 -9.67 -2.72 0.33
N LEU A 104 -8.58 -1.95 0.48
CA LEU A 104 -8.59 -0.71 1.23
C LEU A 104 -9.53 0.32 0.61
N GLY A 105 -9.59 0.39 -0.73
CA GLY A 105 -10.51 1.25 -1.46
C GLY A 105 -11.98 0.91 -1.19
N VAL A 106 -12.32 -0.39 -1.15
CA VAL A 106 -13.68 -0.85 -0.82
C VAL A 106 -14.05 -0.48 0.63
N ILE A 107 -13.15 -0.71 1.58
CA ILE A 107 -13.37 -0.34 2.98
C ILE A 107 -13.58 1.18 3.12
N ALA A 108 -12.75 1.97 2.44
CA ALA A 108 -12.87 3.42 2.43
C ALA A 108 -14.20 3.88 1.81
N ALA A 109 -14.65 3.25 0.71
CA ALA A 109 -15.93 3.56 0.07
C ALA A 109 -17.11 3.26 0.99
N ILE A 110 -17.11 2.13 1.70
CA ILE A 110 -18.15 1.79 2.67
C ILE A 110 -18.16 2.81 3.82
N SER A 111 -16.99 3.15 4.36
CA SER A 111 -16.87 4.15 5.42
C SER A 111 -17.41 5.52 4.99
N LEU A 112 -17.12 5.90 3.73
CA LEU A 112 -17.59 7.15 3.15
C LEU A 112 -19.12 7.16 2.95
N LEU A 113 -19.72 6.03 2.55
CA LEU A 113 -21.17 5.88 2.46
C LEU A 113 -21.84 6.03 3.83
N VAL A 114 -21.29 5.40 4.87
CA VAL A 114 -21.81 5.52 6.24
C VAL A 114 -21.70 6.97 6.73
N GLY A 115 -20.56 7.63 6.48
CA GLY A 115 -20.37 9.05 6.79
C GLY A 115 -21.37 9.95 6.04
N GLY A 116 -21.62 9.65 4.76
CA GLY A 116 -22.61 10.36 3.94
C GLY A 116 -24.05 10.22 4.48
N ILE A 117 -24.44 9.02 4.92
CA ILE A 117 -25.71 8.79 5.59
C ILE A 117 -25.79 9.60 6.90
N GLY A 118 -24.67 9.73 7.63
CA GLY A 118 -24.58 10.59 8.81
C GLY A 118 -24.88 12.06 8.47
N ILE A 119 -24.28 12.60 7.40
CA ILE A 119 -24.55 13.96 6.92
C ILE A 119 -26.04 14.10 6.56
N MET A 120 -26.59 13.15 5.83
CA MET A 120 -28.01 13.15 5.45
C MET A 120 -28.94 13.20 6.67
N ASN A 121 -28.67 12.41 7.70
CA ASN A 121 -29.48 12.36 8.91
C ASN A 121 -29.41 13.67 9.72
N ILE A 122 -28.21 14.25 9.86
CA ILE A 122 -28.02 15.54 10.54
C ILE A 122 -28.75 16.65 9.78
N MET A 123 -28.63 16.66 8.46
CA MET A 123 -29.30 17.66 7.62
C MET A 123 -30.84 17.52 7.65
N LEU A 124 -31.37 16.28 7.69
CA LEU A 124 -32.80 16.06 7.86
C LEU A 124 -33.28 16.58 9.22
N ALA A 125 -32.54 16.33 10.29
CA ALA A 125 -32.88 16.87 11.63
C ALA A 125 -32.85 18.41 11.61
N SER A 126 -31.80 19.02 11.02
CA SER A 126 -31.71 20.48 10.88
C SER A 126 -32.88 21.09 10.08
N VAL A 127 -33.32 20.42 9.01
CA VAL A 127 -34.48 20.85 8.24
C VAL A 127 -35.74 20.82 9.11
N LEU A 128 -35.96 19.76 9.91
CA LEU A 128 -37.12 19.64 10.80
C LEU A 128 -37.11 20.70 11.91
N GLU A 129 -35.94 20.99 12.48
CA GLU A 129 -35.82 22.06 13.50
C GLU A 129 -36.12 23.45 12.93
N ARG A 130 -35.77 23.69 11.64
CA ARG A 130 -35.94 25.00 10.97
C ARG A 130 -37.16 25.07 10.07
N ILE A 131 -38.11 24.13 10.19
CA ILE A 131 -39.28 24.02 9.30
C ILE A 131 -40.12 25.32 9.25
N ARG A 132 -40.30 25.97 10.41
CA ARG A 132 -41.02 27.24 10.51
C ARG A 132 -40.29 28.39 9.84
N GLU A 133 -38.99 28.45 9.97
CA GLU A 133 -38.15 29.45 9.33
C GLU A 133 -38.20 29.29 7.80
N ILE A 134 -38.09 28.06 7.29
CA ILE A 134 -38.24 27.72 5.88
C ILE A 134 -39.58 28.14 5.35
N GLY A 135 -40.69 27.82 6.08
CA GLY A 135 -42.02 28.22 5.73
C GLY A 135 -42.20 29.74 5.68
N LEU A 136 -41.61 30.48 6.62
CA LEU A 136 -41.64 31.94 6.62
C LEU A 136 -40.92 32.52 5.41
N ARG A 137 -39.72 32.01 5.09
CA ARG A 137 -38.99 32.46 3.88
C ARG A 137 -39.79 32.23 2.59
N MET A 138 -40.41 31.06 2.46
CA MET A 138 -41.25 30.76 1.30
C MET A 138 -42.52 31.64 1.25
N ALA A 139 -43.14 31.97 2.41
CA ALA A 139 -44.29 32.84 2.48
C ALA A 139 -43.99 34.29 2.05
N ILE A 140 -42.76 34.78 2.29
CA ILE A 140 -42.31 36.11 1.87
C ILE A 140 -41.69 36.13 0.45
N GLY A 141 -41.70 35.00 -0.27
CA GLY A 141 -41.37 34.95 -1.70
C GLY A 141 -40.12 34.16 -2.07
N ALA A 142 -39.47 33.47 -1.14
CA ALA A 142 -38.35 32.60 -1.50
C ALA A 142 -38.82 31.42 -2.36
N THR A 143 -38.09 31.14 -3.44
CA THR A 143 -38.38 30.02 -4.33
C THR A 143 -37.88 28.69 -3.74
N LYS A 144 -38.52 27.59 -4.15
CA LYS A 144 -38.03 26.23 -3.80
C LYS A 144 -36.59 25.99 -4.19
N LYS A 145 -36.11 26.66 -5.26
CA LYS A 145 -34.74 26.59 -5.72
C LYS A 145 -33.77 27.25 -4.74
N ASP A 146 -34.14 28.39 -4.19
CA ASP A 146 -33.31 29.14 -3.24
C ASP A 146 -33.14 28.32 -1.94
N ILE A 147 -34.19 27.77 -1.41
CA ILE A 147 -34.17 26.88 -0.23
C ILE A 147 -33.26 25.67 -0.50
N LYS A 148 -33.50 24.99 -1.64
CA LYS A 148 -32.67 23.84 -2.02
C LYS A 148 -31.17 24.18 -2.12
N GLN A 149 -30.84 25.29 -2.80
CA GLN A 149 -29.44 25.73 -2.96
C GLN A 149 -28.81 26.05 -1.62
N GLN A 150 -29.52 26.70 -0.71
CA GLN A 150 -29.03 27.02 0.63
C GLN A 150 -28.57 25.75 1.36
N PHE A 151 -29.40 24.71 1.43
CA PHE A 151 -29.06 23.47 2.12
C PHE A 151 -27.96 22.66 1.41
N VAL A 152 -27.92 22.72 0.07
CA VAL A 152 -26.81 22.08 -0.69
C VAL A 152 -25.48 22.80 -0.41
N TYR A 153 -25.48 24.14 -0.34
CA TYR A 153 -24.26 24.86 0.05
C TYR A 153 -23.86 24.56 1.50
N GLU A 154 -24.80 24.48 2.41
CA GLU A 154 -24.53 24.15 3.82
C GLU A 154 -23.90 22.75 3.95
N SER A 155 -24.45 21.71 3.30
CA SER A 155 -23.86 20.38 3.28
C SER A 155 -22.52 20.33 2.57
N GLY A 156 -22.35 21.08 1.49
CA GLY A 156 -21.09 21.24 0.76
C GLY A 156 -20.00 21.85 1.65
N LEU A 157 -20.31 22.91 2.38
CA LEU A 157 -19.37 23.55 3.31
C LEU A 157 -18.96 22.59 4.45
N ILE A 158 -19.91 21.88 5.05
CA ILE A 158 -19.60 20.89 6.09
C ILE A 158 -18.62 19.83 5.55
N SER A 159 -18.90 19.33 4.34
CA SER A 159 -18.07 18.33 3.69
C SER A 159 -16.67 18.86 3.31
N LEU A 160 -16.57 20.12 2.84
CA LEU A 160 -15.30 20.75 2.53
C LEU A 160 -14.43 20.91 3.80
N VAL A 161 -15.01 21.41 4.88
CA VAL A 161 -14.30 21.54 6.16
C VAL A 161 -13.88 20.17 6.69
N GLY A 162 -14.79 19.19 6.67
CA GLY A 162 -14.47 17.81 7.05
C GLY A 162 -13.38 17.20 6.18
N GLY A 163 -13.42 17.46 4.86
CA GLY A 163 -12.41 17.00 3.91
C GLY A 163 -11.02 17.58 4.18
N VAL A 164 -10.93 18.88 4.49
CA VAL A 164 -9.65 19.52 4.85
C VAL A 164 -9.10 18.93 6.16
N ILE A 165 -9.96 18.78 7.18
CA ILE A 165 -9.57 18.15 8.45
C ILE A 165 -9.13 16.70 8.22
N GLY A 166 -9.86 15.95 7.40
CA GLY A 166 -9.52 14.57 7.05
C GLY A 166 -8.18 14.44 6.34
N ILE A 167 -7.86 15.34 5.41
CA ILE A 167 -6.55 15.39 4.75
C ILE A 167 -5.45 15.66 5.77
N PHE A 168 -5.63 16.64 6.64
CA PHE A 168 -4.65 16.97 7.67
C PHE A 168 -4.40 15.78 8.60
N LEU A 169 -5.45 15.13 9.09
CA LEU A 169 -5.36 13.94 9.93
C LEU A 169 -4.70 12.77 9.18
N GLY A 170 -5.03 12.56 7.91
CA GLY A 170 -4.43 11.52 7.08
C GLY A 170 -2.92 11.69 6.91
N ILE A 171 -2.48 12.92 6.64
CA ILE A 171 -1.05 13.27 6.55
C ILE A 171 -0.37 13.05 7.90
N LEU A 172 -0.96 13.53 8.99
CA LEU A 172 -0.42 13.37 10.35
C LEU A 172 -0.26 11.88 10.71
N LEU A 173 -1.30 11.08 10.49
CA LEU A 173 -1.26 9.64 10.76
C LEU A 173 -0.22 8.92 9.89
N SER A 174 -0.04 9.35 8.64
CA SER A 174 0.99 8.81 7.75
C SER A 174 2.41 9.03 8.31
N TYR A 175 2.70 10.23 8.84
CA TYR A 175 3.98 10.51 9.50
C TYR A 175 4.18 9.71 10.79
N ILE A 176 3.13 9.56 11.59
CA ILE A 176 3.18 8.75 12.82
C ILE A 176 3.47 7.29 12.46
N ALA A 177 2.80 6.74 11.44
CA ALA A 177 3.03 5.39 10.96
C ALA A 177 4.46 5.20 10.47
N GLN A 178 5.01 6.15 9.71
CA GLN A 178 6.41 6.13 9.26
C GLN A 178 7.37 6.08 10.45
N TRP A 179 7.14 6.89 11.46
CA TRP A 179 7.97 6.91 12.66
C TRP A 179 7.92 5.59 13.45
N ALA A 180 6.73 4.98 13.53
CA ALA A 180 6.52 3.73 14.27
C ALA A 180 7.06 2.48 13.54
N THR A 181 6.96 2.45 12.19
CA THR A 181 7.32 1.25 11.39
C THR A 181 8.69 1.36 10.73
N GLY A 182 9.28 2.57 10.66
CA GLY A 182 10.52 2.83 9.93
C GLY A 182 10.39 2.72 8.41
N THR A 183 9.17 2.51 7.87
CA THR A 183 8.94 2.42 6.42
C THR A 183 8.69 3.81 5.83
N PRO A 184 9.41 4.22 4.76
CA PRO A 184 9.18 5.51 4.14
C PRO A 184 7.80 5.58 3.49
N THR A 185 6.99 6.57 3.87
CA THR A 185 5.69 6.83 3.26
C THR A 185 5.78 7.94 2.22
N ILE A 186 5.22 7.69 1.03
CA ILE A 186 5.19 8.67 -0.05
C ILE A 186 3.76 9.20 -0.18
N ILE A 187 3.58 10.48 0.13
CA ILE A 187 2.29 11.16 0.00
C ILE A 187 2.17 11.68 -1.44
N SER A 188 1.25 11.12 -2.21
CA SER A 188 0.97 11.57 -3.57
C SER A 188 0.03 12.77 -3.56
N ILE A 189 0.40 13.85 -4.27
CA ILE A 189 -0.46 15.02 -4.45
C ILE A 189 -1.78 14.64 -5.13
N TRP A 190 -1.75 13.70 -6.07
CA TRP A 190 -2.96 13.21 -6.73
C TRP A 190 -3.92 12.53 -5.75
N SER A 191 -3.41 11.80 -4.77
CA SER A 191 -4.24 11.19 -3.73
C SER A 191 -4.93 12.23 -2.86
N VAL A 192 -4.24 13.31 -2.51
CA VAL A 192 -4.81 14.43 -1.74
C VAL A 192 -5.91 15.12 -2.52
N VAL A 193 -5.65 15.44 -3.79
CA VAL A 193 -6.61 16.13 -4.67
C VAL A 193 -7.86 15.27 -4.90
N THR A 194 -7.67 13.98 -5.23
CA THR A 194 -8.81 13.07 -5.44
C THR A 194 -9.63 12.88 -4.17
N SER A 195 -9.01 12.73 -3.01
CA SER A 195 -9.71 12.62 -1.72
C SER A 195 -10.57 13.85 -1.43
N PHE A 196 -10.05 15.05 -1.69
CA PHE A 196 -10.78 16.30 -1.51
C PHE A 196 -12.03 16.36 -2.40
N PHE A 197 -11.89 16.08 -3.69
CA PHE A 197 -13.02 16.09 -4.62
C PHE A 197 -14.05 15.01 -4.31
N VAL A 198 -13.62 13.81 -3.94
CA VAL A 198 -14.53 12.73 -3.54
C VAL A 198 -15.31 13.11 -2.29
N SER A 199 -14.65 13.71 -1.28
CA SER A 199 -15.32 14.19 -0.06
C SER A 199 -16.37 15.27 -0.39
N ALA A 200 -16.00 16.27 -1.19
CA ALA A 200 -16.92 17.32 -1.61
C ALA A 200 -18.12 16.77 -2.39
N PHE A 201 -17.87 15.84 -3.32
CA PHE A 201 -18.92 15.19 -4.10
C PHE A 201 -19.92 14.43 -3.23
N ILE A 202 -19.43 13.65 -2.26
CA ILE A 202 -20.28 12.90 -1.33
C ILE A 202 -21.12 13.84 -0.47
N GLY A 203 -20.55 14.94 0.04
CA GLY A 203 -21.29 15.91 0.81
C GLY A 203 -22.44 16.55 0.03
N VAL A 204 -22.20 16.92 -1.23
CA VAL A 204 -23.25 17.43 -2.13
C VAL A 204 -24.29 16.35 -2.44
N LEU A 205 -23.86 15.12 -2.72
CA LEU A 205 -24.75 13.99 -3.06
C LEU A 205 -25.73 13.68 -1.92
N PHE A 206 -25.20 13.47 -0.70
CA PHE A 206 -26.02 13.15 0.47
C PHE A 206 -26.77 14.36 1.03
N GLY A 207 -26.28 15.58 0.80
CA GLY A 207 -26.99 16.82 1.17
C GLY A 207 -28.14 17.18 0.22
N TYR A 208 -28.12 16.67 -1.02
CA TYR A 208 -29.17 16.97 -1.99
C TYR A 208 -30.55 16.45 -1.60
N MET A 209 -30.65 15.23 -1.02
CA MET A 209 -31.93 14.62 -0.65
C MET A 209 -32.63 15.39 0.47
N PRO A 210 -32.00 15.74 1.60
CA PRO A 210 -32.61 16.61 2.61
C PRO A 210 -32.94 18.02 2.09
N ALA A 211 -32.04 18.59 1.25
CA ALA A 211 -32.29 19.88 0.63
C ALA A 211 -33.54 19.90 -0.26
N LYS A 212 -33.78 18.81 -1.00
CA LYS A 212 -35.02 18.64 -1.79
C LYS A 212 -36.24 18.56 -0.89
N LYS A 213 -36.18 17.75 0.19
CA LYS A 213 -37.26 17.65 1.16
C LYS A 213 -37.58 18.99 1.83
N ALA A 214 -36.58 19.79 2.17
CA ALA A 214 -36.77 21.12 2.73
C ALA A 214 -37.51 22.05 1.75
N ALA A 215 -37.15 22.00 0.45
CA ALA A 215 -37.79 22.83 -0.57
C ALA A 215 -39.20 22.39 -0.96
N GLU A 216 -39.59 21.15 -0.67
CA GLU A 216 -40.93 20.61 -0.96
C GLU A 216 -41.91 20.81 0.21
N GLN A 217 -41.52 21.41 1.34
CA GLN A 217 -42.41 21.71 2.46
C GLN A 217 -43.49 22.70 2.04
N ASP A 218 -44.71 22.45 2.53
CA ASP A 218 -45.81 23.38 2.32
C ASP A 218 -45.71 24.55 3.32
N PRO A 219 -45.63 25.81 2.85
CA PRO A 219 -45.52 26.98 3.74
C PRO A 219 -46.66 27.07 4.75
N VAL A 220 -47.90 26.72 4.36
CA VAL A 220 -49.06 26.79 5.23
C VAL A 220 -48.95 25.77 6.35
N TYR A 221 -48.57 24.54 6.03
CA TYR A 221 -48.36 23.47 7.01
C TYR A 221 -47.19 23.78 7.95
N SER A 222 -46.11 24.33 7.40
CA SER A 222 -44.87 24.68 8.14
C SER A 222 -45.12 25.77 9.19
N LEU A 223 -46.01 26.71 8.93
CA LEU A 223 -46.38 27.78 9.87
C LEU A 223 -47.39 27.33 10.97
N ARG A 224 -48.16 26.27 10.72
CA ARG A 224 -49.16 25.73 11.63
C ARG A 224 -48.59 24.66 12.60
N HIS A 225 -47.41 24.18 12.33
CA HIS A 225 -46.76 23.14 13.15
C HIS A 225 -46.21 23.79 14.44
N ASN A 226 -46.76 23.37 15.57
CA ASN A 226 -46.36 23.79 16.92
C ASN A 226 -45.31 22.84 17.47
#